data_20fc6d8d6073949619a7294d73098679
#
_entry.id   20fc6d8d6073949619a7294d73098679
#
_cell.length_a   1.000
_cell.length_b   1.000
_cell.length_c   1.000
_cell.angle_alpha   90.00
_cell.angle_beta   90.00
_cell.angle_gamma   90.00
#
_symmetry.space_group_name_H-M   'P 1'
#
loop_
_entity.id
_entity.type
_entity.pdbx_description
1 polymer ?
#
loop_
_entity_poly.entity_id
_entity_poly.type
_entity_poly.pdbx_seq_one_letter_code
_entity_poly.pdbx_strand_id
1 'polypeptide(L)'
;MVVLLQNLFPKGGNIMAAQYQEIQELLRSRADLNVRLSLMPYDGTPEIKERGDGKYLYVRKRVAGKQTSTYVGVYTEELYNLLLRNAREAREIRKELRSIEKQLAAAGYSEDELSADVLNNIAFARANMKMNIYD
;
A
#
# COMPACT_ATOMS: atom_id res chain seq x y z
N MET A 1 5.81 25.95 -13.18
CA MET A 1 6.96 25.96 -12.26
C MET A 1 7.97 24.86 -12.53
N VAL A 2 7.54 23.63 -12.68
CA VAL A 2 8.44 22.51 -13.01
C VAL A 2 9.16 22.75 -14.33
N VAL A 3 8.47 23.30 -15.33
CA VAL A 3 9.05 23.62 -16.65
C VAL A 3 10.19 24.63 -16.53
N LEU A 4 10.02 25.64 -15.69
CA LEU A 4 11.07 26.65 -15.48
C LEU A 4 12.30 26.03 -14.81
N LEU A 5 12.11 25.14 -13.85
CA LEU A 5 13.20 24.42 -13.19
C LEU A 5 13.95 23.55 -14.18
N GLN A 6 13.24 22.88 -15.07
CA GLN A 6 13.85 22.04 -16.10
C GLN A 6 14.74 22.82 -17.02
N ASN A 7 14.37 24.07 -17.34
CA ASN A 7 15.15 24.94 -18.21
C ASN A 7 16.40 25.49 -17.53
N LEU A 8 16.43 25.54 -16.20
CA LEU A 8 17.55 26.07 -15.44
C LEU A 8 18.63 25.04 -15.16
N PHE A 9 18.30 23.74 -15.19
CA PHE A 9 19.22 22.67 -14.83
C PHE A 9 19.85 22.03 -16.08
N PRO A 10 21.09 21.48 -15.96
CA PRO A 10 21.66 20.65 -17.01
C PRO A 10 20.76 19.46 -17.31
N LYS A 11 20.88 18.89 -18.51
CA LYS A 11 20.04 17.74 -18.91
C LYS A 11 20.05 16.60 -17.92
N GLY A 12 21.23 16.23 -17.39
CA GLY A 12 21.35 15.18 -16.39
C GLY A 12 20.58 15.51 -15.11
N GLY A 13 20.70 16.74 -14.62
CA GLY A 13 19.97 17.20 -13.45
C GLY A 13 18.48 17.20 -13.65
N ASN A 14 18.01 17.61 -14.83
CA ASN A 14 16.57 17.62 -15.17
C ASN A 14 15.99 16.21 -15.17
N ILE A 15 16.70 15.24 -15.74
CA ILE A 15 16.27 13.84 -15.78
C ILE A 15 16.18 13.28 -14.36
N MET A 16 17.19 13.52 -13.53
CA MET A 16 17.21 13.05 -12.14
C MET A 16 16.10 13.68 -11.31
N ALA A 17 15.86 14.98 -11.48
CA ALA A 17 14.79 15.68 -10.78
C ALA A 17 13.42 15.14 -11.18
N ALA A 18 13.20 14.88 -12.47
CA ALA A 18 11.95 14.32 -12.97
C ALA A 18 11.72 12.92 -12.44
N GLN A 19 12.75 12.08 -12.42
CA GLN A 19 12.67 10.73 -11.86
C GLN A 19 12.36 10.75 -10.38
N TYR A 20 13.00 11.63 -9.63
CA TYR A 20 12.78 11.77 -8.21
C TYR A 20 11.33 12.17 -7.91
N GLN A 21 10.81 13.13 -8.66
CA GLN A 21 9.42 13.58 -8.51
C GLN A 21 8.44 12.45 -8.84
N GLU A 22 8.69 11.72 -9.90
CA GLU A 22 7.87 10.58 -10.29
C GLU A 22 7.85 9.52 -9.18
N ILE A 23 9.01 9.19 -8.63
CA ILE A 23 9.12 8.23 -7.53
C ILE A 23 8.33 8.72 -6.31
N GLN A 24 8.45 10.01 -5.96
CA GLN A 24 7.70 10.57 -4.84
C GLN A 24 6.20 10.44 -5.03
N GLU A 25 5.69 10.73 -6.22
CA GLU A 25 4.26 10.63 -6.53
C GLU A 25 3.78 9.19 -6.46
N LEU A 26 4.57 8.25 -6.97
CA LEU A 26 4.25 6.82 -6.90
C LEU A 26 4.22 6.33 -5.46
N LEU A 27 5.20 6.73 -4.66
CA LEU A 27 5.26 6.35 -3.24
C LEU A 27 4.08 6.91 -2.45
N ARG A 28 3.67 8.14 -2.75
CA ARG A 28 2.50 8.76 -2.12
C ARG A 28 1.23 8.02 -2.48
N SER A 29 1.05 7.71 -3.76
CA SER A 29 -0.10 6.93 -4.22
C SER A 29 -0.13 5.56 -3.58
N ARG A 30 1.02 4.89 -3.48
CA ARG A 30 1.14 3.58 -2.83
C ARG A 30 0.72 3.66 -1.37
N ALA A 31 1.20 4.68 -0.66
CA ALA A 31 0.85 4.86 0.75
C ALA A 31 -0.66 5.08 0.94
N ASP A 32 -1.27 5.91 0.11
CA ASP A 32 -2.71 6.17 0.16
C ASP A 32 -3.52 4.91 -0.10
N LEU A 33 -3.13 4.13 -1.10
CA LEU A 33 -3.83 2.89 -1.44
C LEU A 33 -3.68 1.85 -0.34
N ASN A 34 -2.50 1.74 0.26
CA ASN A 34 -2.27 0.82 1.38
C ASN A 34 -3.12 1.20 2.60
N VAL A 35 -3.25 2.50 2.89
CA VAL A 35 -4.12 2.97 3.97
C VAL A 35 -5.57 2.60 3.68
N ARG A 36 -6.06 2.87 2.46
CA ARG A 36 -7.43 2.52 2.07
C ARG A 36 -7.69 1.03 2.22
N LEU A 37 -6.75 0.20 1.79
CA LEU A 37 -6.87 -1.25 1.90
C LEU A 37 -6.89 -1.70 3.36
N SER A 38 -6.04 -1.11 4.21
CA SER A 38 -5.97 -1.44 5.63
C SER A 38 -7.23 -1.06 6.40
N LEU A 39 -7.97 -0.07 5.91
CA LEU A 39 -9.23 0.37 6.54
C LEU A 39 -10.43 -0.50 6.15
N MET A 40 -10.28 -1.41 5.21
CA MET A 40 -11.34 -2.34 4.83
C MET A 40 -11.39 -3.50 5.82
N PRO A 41 -12.47 -3.66 6.58
CA PRO A 41 -12.55 -4.74 7.56
C PRO A 41 -12.63 -6.13 6.92
N TYR A 42 -13.27 -6.24 5.78
CA TYR A 42 -13.48 -7.51 5.08
C TYR A 42 -13.19 -7.32 3.61
N ASP A 43 -11.94 -7.56 3.22
CA ASP A 43 -11.47 -7.31 1.86
C ASP A 43 -11.33 -8.58 1.01
N GLY A 44 -11.72 -9.75 1.56
CA GLY A 44 -11.65 -11.02 0.86
C GLY A 44 -12.91 -11.36 0.10
N THR A 45 -13.01 -12.61 -0.34
CA THR A 45 -14.15 -13.10 -1.13
C THR A 45 -15.29 -13.49 -0.20
N PRO A 46 -16.50 -12.93 -0.38
CA PRO A 46 -17.63 -13.33 0.45
C PRO A 46 -18.10 -14.74 0.11
N GLU A 47 -18.50 -15.46 1.14
CA GLU A 47 -18.96 -16.85 1.04
C GLU A 47 -20.18 -17.02 1.91
N ILE A 48 -21.21 -17.67 1.36
CA ILE A 48 -22.44 -17.97 2.09
C ILE A 48 -22.33 -19.41 2.59
N LYS A 49 -22.48 -19.60 3.90
CA LYS A 49 -22.54 -20.93 4.50
C LYS A 49 -23.91 -21.17 5.12
N GLU A 50 -24.50 -22.28 4.77
CA GLU A 50 -25.76 -22.70 5.35
C GLU A 50 -25.48 -23.66 6.50
N ARG A 51 -26.02 -23.35 7.67
CA ARG A 51 -25.90 -24.21 8.86
C ARG A 51 -27.21 -24.21 9.63
N GLY A 52 -27.79 -25.38 9.81
CA GLY A 52 -29.08 -25.50 10.46
C GLY A 52 -30.16 -24.74 9.69
N ASP A 53 -30.83 -23.81 10.36
CA ASP A 53 -31.92 -23.04 9.78
C ASP A 53 -31.50 -21.73 9.14
N GLY A 54 -30.21 -21.41 9.18
CA GLY A 54 -29.77 -20.08 8.77
C GLY A 54 -28.67 -20.07 7.73
N LYS A 55 -28.53 -18.92 7.13
CA LYS A 55 -27.43 -18.61 6.22
C LYS A 55 -26.53 -17.60 6.90
N TYR A 56 -25.24 -17.80 6.76
CA TYR A 56 -24.23 -16.97 7.40
C TYR A 56 -23.19 -16.53 6.41
N LEU A 57 -22.69 -15.31 6.58
CA LEU A 57 -21.69 -14.73 5.70
C LEU A 57 -20.31 -14.84 6.34
N TYR A 58 -19.39 -15.33 5.53
CA TYR A 58 -17.97 -15.42 5.84
C TYR A 58 -17.18 -14.72 4.75
N VAL A 59 -15.99 -14.27 5.08
CA VAL A 59 -15.05 -13.73 4.11
C VAL A 59 -13.82 -14.63 4.07
N ARG A 60 -13.50 -15.12 2.88
CA ARG A 60 -12.38 -15.99 2.64
C ARG A 60 -11.21 -15.18 2.10
N LYS A 61 -10.06 -15.34 2.71
CA LYS A 61 -8.85 -14.61 2.33
C LYS A 61 -7.65 -15.51 2.51
N ARG A 62 -6.65 -15.34 1.63
CA ARG A 62 -5.38 -16.03 1.77
C ARG A 62 -4.40 -15.11 2.49
N VAL A 63 -3.89 -15.58 3.63
CA VAL A 63 -2.94 -14.84 4.46
C VAL A 63 -1.72 -15.73 4.67
N ALA A 64 -0.54 -15.24 4.26
CA ALA A 64 0.73 -15.95 4.38
C ALA A 64 0.67 -17.38 3.78
N GLY A 65 0.03 -17.51 2.62
CA GLY A 65 -0.10 -18.79 1.91
C GLY A 65 -1.19 -19.71 2.46
N LYS A 66 -1.86 -19.34 3.54
CA LYS A 66 -2.94 -20.12 4.14
C LYS A 66 -4.28 -19.46 3.88
N GLN A 67 -5.29 -20.27 3.55
CA GLN A 67 -6.64 -19.79 3.37
C GLN A 67 -7.33 -19.65 4.73
N THR A 68 -7.86 -18.46 4.99
CA THR A 68 -8.61 -18.17 6.21
C THR A 68 -10.05 -17.85 5.87
N SER A 69 -10.95 -18.14 6.79
CA SER A 69 -12.37 -17.84 6.66
C SER A 69 -12.80 -17.11 7.92
N THR A 70 -13.30 -15.89 7.77
CA THR A 70 -13.70 -15.05 8.90
C THR A 70 -15.20 -14.87 8.90
N TYR A 71 -15.84 -15.12 10.02
CA TYR A 71 -17.26 -14.90 10.18
C TYR A 71 -17.58 -13.39 10.20
N VAL A 72 -18.57 -12.98 9.42
CA VAL A 72 -19.01 -11.58 9.36
C VAL A 72 -20.34 -11.37 10.06
N GLY A 73 -21.32 -12.21 9.75
CA GLY A 73 -22.65 -12.05 10.32
C GLY A 73 -23.69 -12.92 9.64
N VAL A 74 -24.94 -12.76 10.08
CA VAL A 74 -26.07 -13.43 9.47
C VAL A 74 -26.28 -12.87 8.07
N TYR A 75 -26.61 -13.74 7.13
CA TYR A 75 -26.85 -13.34 5.74
C TYR A 75 -28.00 -12.34 5.64
N THR A 76 -27.74 -11.22 5.01
CA THR A 76 -28.73 -10.33 4.44
C THR A 76 -28.24 -9.95 3.05
N GLU A 77 -29.15 -9.62 2.15
CA GLU A 77 -28.79 -9.23 0.79
C GLU A 77 -27.92 -7.97 0.81
N GLU A 78 -28.25 -7.02 1.67
CA GLU A 78 -27.52 -5.77 1.82
C GLU A 78 -26.09 -6.00 2.28
N LEU A 79 -25.91 -6.84 3.28
CA LEU A 79 -24.58 -7.17 3.79
C LEU A 79 -23.76 -7.92 2.74
N TYR A 80 -24.36 -8.87 2.05
CA TYR A 80 -23.70 -9.61 0.99
C TYR A 80 -23.24 -8.67 -0.13
N ASN A 81 -24.10 -7.76 -0.56
CA ASN A 81 -23.76 -6.78 -1.60
C ASN A 81 -22.66 -5.84 -1.16
N LEU A 82 -22.65 -5.45 0.11
CA LEU A 82 -21.58 -4.63 0.68
C LEU A 82 -20.24 -5.37 0.64
N LEU A 83 -20.24 -6.66 1.02
CA LEU A 83 -19.04 -7.48 0.98
C LEU A 83 -18.53 -7.69 -0.45
N LEU A 84 -19.44 -7.87 -1.41
CA LEU A 84 -19.06 -7.95 -2.83
C LEU A 84 -18.39 -6.66 -3.30
N ARG A 85 -18.95 -5.53 -2.91
CA ARG A 85 -18.40 -4.21 -3.26
C ARG A 85 -17.01 -4.02 -2.67
N ASN A 86 -16.83 -4.39 -1.41
CA ASN A 86 -15.52 -4.32 -0.75
C ASN A 86 -14.50 -5.22 -1.44
N ALA A 87 -14.90 -6.44 -1.79
CA ALA A 87 -14.01 -7.37 -2.49
C ALA A 87 -13.57 -6.81 -3.85
N ARG A 88 -14.48 -6.18 -4.56
CA ARG A 88 -14.19 -5.55 -5.86
C ARG A 88 -13.23 -4.38 -5.69
N GLU A 89 -13.49 -3.51 -4.74
CA GLU A 89 -12.64 -2.36 -4.47
C GLU A 89 -11.25 -2.81 -4.04
N ALA A 90 -11.16 -3.80 -3.18
CA ALA A 90 -9.87 -4.36 -2.75
C ALA A 90 -9.08 -4.92 -3.93
N ARG A 91 -9.73 -5.61 -4.86
CA ARG A 91 -9.08 -6.12 -6.09
C ARG A 91 -8.53 -4.99 -6.94
N GLU A 92 -9.30 -3.93 -7.13
CA GLU A 92 -8.87 -2.78 -7.91
C GLU A 92 -7.67 -2.09 -7.25
N ILE A 93 -7.70 -1.92 -5.93
CA ILE A 93 -6.58 -1.35 -5.19
C ILE A 93 -5.33 -2.21 -5.35
N ARG A 94 -5.44 -3.52 -5.20
CA ARG A 94 -4.30 -4.43 -5.36
C ARG A 94 -3.73 -4.41 -6.77
N LYS A 95 -4.59 -4.30 -7.77
CA LYS A 95 -4.17 -4.17 -9.17
C LYS A 95 -3.39 -2.88 -9.38
N GLU A 96 -3.87 -1.78 -8.83
CA GLU A 96 -3.19 -0.49 -8.88
C GLU A 96 -1.85 -0.53 -8.16
N LEU A 97 -1.80 -1.16 -6.98
CA LEU A 97 -0.56 -1.35 -6.24
C LEU A 97 0.46 -2.13 -7.05
N ARG A 98 0.05 -3.20 -7.74
CA ARG A 98 0.97 -3.95 -8.61
C ARG A 98 1.49 -3.10 -9.75
N SER A 99 0.65 -2.25 -10.32
CA SER A 99 1.08 -1.31 -11.37
C SER A 99 2.10 -0.31 -10.84
N ILE A 100 1.88 0.22 -9.65
CA ILE A 100 2.80 1.14 -9.00
C ILE A 100 4.15 0.47 -8.73
N GLU A 101 4.14 -0.76 -8.25
CA GLU A 101 5.38 -1.52 -8.02
C GLU A 101 6.18 -1.69 -9.30
N LYS A 102 5.52 -1.97 -10.43
CA LYS A 102 6.18 -2.06 -11.72
C LYS A 102 6.78 -0.73 -12.16
N GLN A 103 6.04 0.36 -11.95
CA GLN A 103 6.51 1.69 -12.30
C GLN A 103 7.69 2.12 -11.43
N LEU A 104 7.65 1.80 -10.14
CA LEU A 104 8.77 2.07 -9.23
C LEU A 104 10.02 1.31 -9.64
N ALA A 105 9.87 0.04 -9.99
CA ALA A 105 10.99 -0.78 -10.47
C ALA A 105 11.57 -0.20 -11.76
N ALA A 106 10.71 0.22 -12.70
CA ALA A 106 11.13 0.82 -13.95
C ALA A 106 11.85 2.16 -13.75
N ALA A 107 11.49 2.90 -12.69
CA ALA A 107 12.14 4.15 -12.32
C ALA A 107 13.44 3.95 -11.54
N GLY A 108 13.82 2.70 -11.28
CA GLY A 108 15.06 2.39 -10.55
C GLY A 108 14.94 2.44 -9.04
N TYR A 109 13.72 2.47 -8.51
CA TYR A 109 13.51 2.47 -7.06
C TYR A 109 13.72 1.08 -6.48
N SER A 110 14.51 0.99 -5.40
CA SER A 110 14.73 -0.23 -4.66
C SER A 110 14.47 0.02 -3.17
N GLU A 111 13.53 -0.70 -2.61
CA GLU A 111 13.19 -0.58 -1.19
C GLU A 111 14.33 -1.05 -0.29
N ASP A 112 15.00 -2.12 -0.69
CA ASP A 112 16.04 -2.71 0.14
C ASP A 112 17.21 -1.75 0.35
N GLU A 113 17.65 -1.07 -0.69
CA GLU A 113 18.73 -0.08 -0.60
C GLU A 113 18.30 1.13 0.21
N LEU A 114 17.10 1.65 -0.05
CA LEU A 114 16.58 2.82 0.64
C LEU A 114 16.27 2.53 2.10
N SER A 115 15.77 1.32 2.40
CA SER A 115 15.50 0.91 3.77
C SER A 115 16.78 0.86 4.59
N ALA A 116 17.87 0.35 4.03
CA ALA A 116 19.16 0.31 4.69
C ALA A 116 19.67 1.72 4.98
N ASP A 117 19.60 2.61 3.97
CA ASP A 117 20.05 4.00 4.12
C ASP A 117 19.23 4.75 5.15
N VAL A 118 17.91 4.57 5.15
CA VAL A 118 17.01 5.20 6.13
C VAL A 118 17.33 4.72 7.54
N LEU A 119 17.53 3.42 7.72
CA LEU A 119 17.87 2.85 9.03
C LEU A 119 19.23 3.38 9.52
N ASN A 120 20.22 3.49 8.65
CA ASN A 120 21.52 4.04 8.99
C ASN A 120 21.40 5.50 9.40
N ASN A 121 20.61 6.29 8.68
CA ASN A 121 20.37 7.70 9.00
C ASN A 121 19.66 7.88 10.33
N ILE A 122 18.69 7.04 10.63
CA ILE A 122 17.98 7.06 11.91
C ILE A 122 18.92 6.70 13.04
N ALA A 123 19.74 5.67 12.89
CA ALA A 123 20.72 5.26 13.90
C ALA A 123 21.73 6.38 14.18
N PHE A 124 22.22 7.03 13.13
CA PHE A 124 23.13 8.16 13.26
C PHE A 124 22.50 9.34 13.99
N ALA A 125 21.26 9.67 13.63
CA ALA A 125 20.52 10.76 14.27
C ALA A 125 20.28 10.47 15.77
N ARG A 126 19.92 9.23 16.11
CA ARG A 126 19.74 8.82 17.50
C ARG A 126 21.03 8.93 18.31
N ALA A 127 22.13 8.52 17.74
CA ALA A 127 23.44 8.62 18.39
C ALA A 127 23.80 10.09 18.68
N ASN A 128 23.57 10.98 17.71
CA ASN A 128 23.80 12.41 17.87
C ASN A 128 22.89 13.04 18.92
N MET A 129 21.62 12.62 18.95
CA MET A 129 20.68 13.09 19.96
C MET A 129 21.09 12.69 21.36
N LYS A 130 21.54 11.45 21.54
CA LYS A 130 22.04 10.98 22.84
C LYS A 130 23.24 11.78 23.30
N MET A 131 24.19 12.06 22.41
CA MET A 131 25.34 12.88 22.72
C MET A 131 24.93 14.28 23.17
N ASN A 132 23.97 14.87 22.51
CA ASN A 132 23.48 16.21 22.86
C ASN A 132 22.73 16.24 24.20
N ILE A 133 22.09 15.14 24.58
CA ILE A 133 21.39 15.04 25.87
C ILE A 133 22.37 14.94 27.03
N TYR A 134 23.49 14.27 26.85
CA TYR A 134 24.47 14.03 27.92
C TYR A 134 25.57 15.08 27.99
N ASP A 135 25.65 15.95 27.01
CA ASP A 135 26.56 17.09 27.02
C ASP A 135 25.88 18.27 27.73
#